data_0da13a0f8ff2e4fcf964a014ce852fc3
#
_entry.id   0da13a0f8ff2e4fcf964a014ce852fc3
#
_cell.length_a   1.000
_cell.length_b   1.000
_cell.length_c   1.000
_cell.angle_alpha   90.00
_cell.angle_beta   90.00
_cell.angle_gamma   90.00
#
_symmetry.space_group_name_H-M   'P 1'
#
loop_
_entity.id
_entity.type
_entity.pdbx_description
1 polymer ?
#
loop_
_entity_poly.entity_id
_entity_poly.type
_entity_poly.pdbx_seq_one_letter_code
_entity_poly.pdbx_strand_id
1 'polypeptide(L)'
;MKYYRLDNSVNTKEIGRHAIQLDFTDKKTMDSCWSLVDEEFPDFKPDLRFDLEKGSKLTDVVSSGVDVPGFMINERVKNFFEQCKLPEHRYYEATVKDLKGVIHPYYCLHILPNDYSIIDFDRTIFKKTEEPMKIWPELAFSNVKEIKNAPEIQIKNLEELEKYNEEFSHKLYVVLDVLRIHDHEKYDMLYFPDVDVSTVYISENLANMLKAEKITGIGLYPCDDIENLE
;
A
#
# COMPACT_ATOMS: atom_id res chain seq x y z
N MET A 1 -11.29 -13.76 -10.57
CA MET A 1 -10.30 -13.84 -9.46
C MET A 1 -10.71 -12.84 -8.41
N LYS A 2 -10.54 -13.15 -7.12
CA LYS A 2 -10.79 -12.18 -6.05
C LYS A 2 -9.50 -11.46 -5.68
N TYR A 3 -9.63 -10.24 -5.20
CA TYR A 3 -8.52 -9.45 -4.69
C TYR A 3 -8.69 -9.15 -3.21
N TYR A 4 -7.58 -8.81 -2.58
CA TYR A 4 -7.50 -8.37 -1.20
C TYR A 4 -6.65 -7.10 -1.14
N ARG A 5 -7.09 -6.12 -0.35
CA ARG A 5 -6.22 -5.04 0.03
C ARG A 5 -5.21 -5.55 1.06
N LEU A 6 -3.94 -5.29 0.81
CA LEU A 6 -2.83 -5.59 1.72
C LEU A 6 -2.44 -4.31 2.46
N ASP A 7 -2.52 -4.35 3.76
CA ASP A 7 -2.15 -3.25 4.65
C ASP A 7 -1.24 -3.72 5.78
N ASN A 8 -0.67 -2.80 6.52
CA ASN A 8 -0.11 -3.10 7.83
C ASN A 8 -1.20 -3.53 8.81
N SER A 9 -0.89 -4.49 9.68
CA SER A 9 -1.85 -4.99 10.68
C SER A 9 -2.20 -3.89 11.70
N VAL A 10 -3.48 -3.78 12.03
CA VAL A 10 -3.98 -2.97 13.16
C VAL A 10 -4.33 -3.82 14.38
N ASN A 11 -4.04 -5.13 14.34
CA ASN A 11 -4.33 -6.05 15.43
C ASN A 11 -3.34 -5.87 16.60
N THR A 12 -3.73 -5.13 17.62
CA THR A 12 -2.88 -4.81 18.78
C THR A 12 -2.40 -6.04 19.58
N LYS A 13 -3.06 -7.20 19.46
CA LYS A 13 -2.57 -8.44 20.06
C LYS A 13 -1.31 -8.94 19.36
N GLU A 14 -1.22 -8.69 18.06
CA GLU A 14 -0.12 -9.09 17.19
C GLU A 14 1.00 -8.06 17.20
N ILE A 15 0.70 -6.80 16.83
CA ILE A 15 1.69 -5.74 16.62
C ILE A 15 2.08 -4.99 17.89
N GLY A 16 1.31 -5.12 18.97
CA GLY A 16 1.49 -4.37 20.21
C GLY A 16 0.56 -3.16 20.31
N ARG A 17 0.99 -2.15 21.02
CA ARG A 17 0.12 -1.07 21.50
C ARG A 17 -0.22 -0.01 20.45
N HIS A 18 0.63 0.14 19.42
CA HIS A 18 0.53 1.19 18.42
C HIS A 18 0.44 0.62 17.01
N ALA A 19 -0.36 1.25 16.15
CA ALA A 19 -0.43 0.89 14.73
C ALA A 19 0.89 1.18 14.00
N ILE A 20 1.59 2.25 14.40
CA ILE A 20 2.96 2.55 13.97
C ILE A 20 3.90 1.86 14.94
N GLN A 21 4.69 0.91 14.44
CA GLN A 21 5.58 0.08 15.25
C GLN A 21 7.00 0.65 15.35
N LEU A 22 7.41 1.45 14.36
CA LEU A 22 8.77 1.95 14.22
C LEU A 22 8.84 3.46 14.31
N ASP A 23 9.89 3.96 14.94
CA ASP A 23 10.29 5.36 14.91
C ASP A 23 11.65 5.51 14.21
N PHE A 24 11.91 6.68 13.64
CA PHE A 24 13.20 6.97 13.01
C PHE A 24 14.31 7.08 14.06
N THR A 25 15.42 6.39 13.85
CA THR A 25 16.58 6.54 14.72
C THR A 25 17.14 7.96 14.67
N ASP A 26 17.10 8.61 13.51
CA ASP A 26 17.57 9.98 13.30
C ASP A 26 16.98 10.63 12.04
N LYS A 27 17.30 11.92 11.85
CA LYS A 27 16.85 12.71 10.71
C LYS A 27 17.32 12.14 9.35
N LYS A 28 18.50 11.54 9.30
CA LYS A 28 19.03 10.97 8.06
C LYS A 28 18.18 9.78 7.57
N THR A 29 17.72 8.96 8.49
CA THR A 29 16.77 7.88 8.19
C THR A 29 15.45 8.44 7.68
N MET A 30 14.93 9.49 8.33
CA MET A 30 13.71 10.15 7.90
C MET A 30 13.83 10.74 6.49
N ASP A 31 14.93 11.48 6.21
CA ASP A 31 15.19 12.06 4.89
C ASP A 31 15.35 10.97 3.81
N SER A 32 15.96 9.82 4.15
CA SER A 32 16.09 8.65 3.27
C SER A 32 14.72 8.03 2.95
N CYS A 33 13.83 7.92 3.93
CA CYS A 33 12.47 7.41 3.70
C CYS A 33 11.69 8.32 2.76
N TRP A 34 11.77 9.64 2.93
CA TRP A 34 11.07 10.60 2.08
C TRP A 34 11.62 10.67 0.63
N SER A 35 12.78 10.09 0.37
CA SER A 35 13.30 9.94 -1.00
C SER A 35 12.80 8.70 -1.73
N LEU A 36 12.02 7.85 -1.06
CA LEU A 36 11.36 6.70 -1.68
C LEU A 36 10.00 7.17 -2.20
N VAL A 37 9.94 7.49 -3.47
CA VAL A 37 8.76 8.03 -4.16
C VAL A 37 8.17 7.00 -5.12
N ASP A 38 6.95 7.26 -5.60
CA ASP A 38 6.25 6.31 -6.50
C ASP A 38 6.81 6.30 -7.92
N GLU A 39 7.44 7.40 -8.37
CA GLU A 39 7.79 7.57 -9.78
C GLU A 39 9.09 6.87 -10.17
N GLU A 40 10.04 6.76 -9.22
CA GLU A 40 11.36 6.20 -9.54
C GLU A 40 12.10 5.66 -8.32
N PHE A 41 13.06 4.78 -8.58
CA PHE A 41 13.98 4.34 -7.54
C PHE A 41 15.10 5.35 -7.34
N PRO A 42 15.47 5.66 -6.08
CA PRO A 42 16.60 6.53 -5.81
C PRO A 42 17.90 5.97 -6.43
N ASP A 43 18.77 6.86 -6.89
CA ASP A 43 20.07 6.56 -7.46
C ASP A 43 21.16 6.30 -6.38
N PHE A 44 20.80 6.39 -5.11
CA PHE A 44 21.64 6.13 -3.96
C PHE A 44 21.06 5.04 -3.06
N LYS A 45 21.87 4.50 -2.14
CA LYS A 45 21.42 3.54 -1.13
C LYS A 45 20.81 4.28 0.07
N PRO A 46 19.49 4.16 0.32
CA PRO A 46 18.85 4.77 1.48
C PRO A 46 19.43 4.24 2.81
N ASP A 47 19.56 5.10 3.82
CA ASP A 47 19.99 4.74 5.17
C ASP A 47 18.76 4.54 6.06
N LEU A 48 18.32 3.29 6.19
CA LEU A 48 17.05 2.91 6.82
C LEU A 48 17.30 2.26 8.18
N ARG A 49 17.29 3.08 9.24
CA ARG A 49 17.51 2.66 10.62
C ARG A 49 16.37 3.09 11.53
N PHE A 50 15.75 2.14 12.17
CA PHE A 50 14.56 2.37 12.99
C PHE A 50 14.76 1.86 14.42
N ASP A 51 14.10 2.50 15.35
CA ASP A 51 13.91 2.02 16.72
C ASP A 51 12.48 1.47 16.87
N LEU A 52 12.33 0.33 17.56
CA LEU A 52 11.02 -0.22 17.87
C LEU A 52 10.34 0.63 18.93
N GLU A 53 9.13 1.10 18.63
CA GLU A 53 8.30 1.89 19.54
C GLU A 53 7.96 1.12 20.83
N LYS A 54 7.94 1.85 21.96
CA LYS A 54 7.65 1.26 23.27
C LYS A 54 6.24 0.69 23.31
N GLY A 55 6.16 -0.60 23.54
CA GLY A 55 4.89 -1.36 23.58
C GLY A 55 4.53 -2.03 22.28
N SER A 56 5.29 -1.77 21.21
CA SER A 56 5.19 -2.50 19.94
C SER A 56 5.93 -3.83 19.99
N LYS A 57 5.61 -4.71 19.05
CA LYS A 57 6.22 -6.03 18.87
C LYS A 57 6.80 -6.13 17.47
N LEU A 58 7.93 -6.82 17.33
CA LEU A 58 8.45 -7.18 16.02
C LEU A 58 7.55 -8.25 15.39
N THR A 59 7.21 -8.02 14.14
CA THR A 59 6.42 -8.90 13.27
C THR A 59 7.16 -9.14 11.96
N ASP A 60 6.69 -10.03 11.11
CA ASP A 60 7.30 -10.26 9.79
C ASP A 60 7.24 -9.01 8.89
N VAL A 61 6.15 -8.26 8.99
CA VAL A 61 5.97 -6.94 8.37
C VAL A 61 5.75 -5.92 9.50
N VAL A 62 6.41 -4.78 9.45
CA VAL A 62 6.33 -3.74 10.49
C VAL A 62 5.98 -2.38 9.87
N SER A 63 5.12 -1.63 10.55
CA SER A 63 4.72 -0.29 10.11
C SER A 63 5.69 0.76 10.61
N SER A 64 6.21 1.60 9.70
CA SER A 64 7.11 2.72 10.00
C SER A 64 6.40 4.07 10.12
N GLY A 65 5.08 4.13 9.85
CA GLY A 65 4.35 5.40 9.83
C GLY A 65 4.77 6.37 8.73
N VAL A 66 5.55 5.91 7.77
CA VAL A 66 5.92 6.64 6.56
C VAL A 66 5.16 6.03 5.40
N ASP A 67 4.58 6.87 4.57
CA ASP A 67 4.02 6.45 3.28
C ASP A 67 5.17 6.14 2.31
N VAL A 68 5.87 5.04 2.57
CA VAL A 68 6.81 4.48 1.59
C VAL A 68 6.00 3.62 0.65
N PRO A 69 6.19 3.74 -0.68
CA PRO A 69 5.55 2.84 -1.63
C PRO A 69 6.01 1.39 -1.39
N GLY A 70 5.28 0.65 -0.56
CA GLY A 70 5.61 -0.72 -0.22
C GLY A 70 5.59 -1.04 1.27
N PHE A 71 6.51 -1.90 1.73
CA PHE A 71 6.45 -2.49 3.07
C PHE A 71 7.83 -2.66 3.71
N MET A 72 7.88 -2.49 5.03
CA MET A 72 9.03 -2.91 5.83
C MET A 72 8.87 -4.38 6.23
N ILE A 73 9.73 -5.25 5.70
CA ILE A 73 9.59 -6.72 5.78
C ILE A 73 10.88 -7.37 6.31
N ASN A 74 10.74 -8.50 6.99
CA ASN A 74 11.90 -9.32 7.34
C ASN A 74 12.37 -10.20 6.17
N GLU A 75 13.50 -10.90 6.34
CA GLU A 75 14.07 -11.78 5.31
C GLU A 75 13.13 -12.90 4.89
N ARG A 76 12.31 -13.43 5.82
CA ARG A 76 11.33 -14.47 5.51
C ARG A 76 10.30 -14.00 4.48
N VAL A 77 9.75 -12.80 4.67
CA VAL A 77 8.76 -12.24 3.73
C VAL A 77 9.42 -11.83 2.43
N LYS A 78 10.66 -11.31 2.47
CA LYS A 78 11.43 -11.01 1.27
C LYS A 78 11.59 -12.26 0.40
N ASN A 79 12.10 -13.37 0.96
CA ASN A 79 12.28 -14.63 0.25
C ASN A 79 10.97 -15.22 -0.28
N PHE A 80 9.87 -14.95 0.39
CA PHE A 80 8.53 -15.32 -0.05
C PHE A 80 8.09 -14.47 -1.26
N PHE A 81 8.25 -13.15 -1.20
CA PHE A 81 7.87 -12.26 -2.29
C PHE A 81 8.74 -12.40 -3.54
N GLU A 82 9.99 -12.84 -3.42
CA GLU A 82 10.85 -13.17 -4.58
C GLU A 82 10.29 -14.30 -5.47
N GLN A 83 9.30 -15.06 -4.98
CA GLN A 83 8.62 -16.11 -5.73
C GLN A 83 7.31 -15.64 -6.38
N CYS A 84 6.90 -14.39 -6.13
CA CYS A 84 5.65 -13.81 -6.58
C CYS A 84 5.86 -12.87 -7.78
N LYS A 85 4.80 -12.66 -8.55
CA LYS A 85 4.78 -11.71 -9.65
C LYS A 85 4.44 -10.31 -9.11
N LEU A 86 5.45 -9.60 -8.61
CA LEU A 86 5.31 -8.25 -8.11
C LEU A 86 5.44 -7.21 -9.24
N PRO A 87 4.99 -5.96 -9.02
CA PRO A 87 5.40 -4.83 -9.84
C PRO A 87 6.92 -4.66 -9.87
N GLU A 88 7.43 -3.73 -10.66
CA GLU A 88 8.84 -3.36 -10.59
C GLU A 88 9.18 -2.90 -9.17
N HIS A 89 10.24 -3.47 -8.58
CA HIS A 89 10.54 -3.25 -7.16
C HIS A 89 12.03 -3.37 -6.85
N ARG A 90 12.41 -2.79 -5.69
CA ARG A 90 13.74 -2.98 -5.09
C ARG A 90 13.61 -3.25 -3.60
N TYR A 91 14.57 -4.01 -3.08
CA TYR A 91 14.74 -4.23 -1.65
C TYR A 91 15.93 -3.39 -1.16
N TYR A 92 15.68 -2.51 -0.20
CA TYR A 92 16.73 -1.78 0.49
C TYR A 92 16.93 -2.37 1.88
N GLU A 93 18.18 -2.65 2.25
CA GLU A 93 18.51 -3.12 3.59
C GLU A 93 18.10 -2.08 4.63
N ALA A 94 17.44 -2.54 5.67
CA ALA A 94 17.01 -1.76 6.80
C ALA A 94 17.36 -2.46 8.12
N THR A 95 17.43 -1.72 9.20
CA THR A 95 17.66 -2.28 10.53
C THR A 95 16.62 -1.75 11.52
N VAL A 96 16.15 -2.64 12.39
CA VAL A 96 15.25 -2.30 13.49
C VAL A 96 15.93 -2.65 14.81
N LYS A 97 16.15 -1.66 15.66
CA LYS A 97 16.68 -1.87 17.01
C LYS A 97 15.51 -2.08 17.97
N ASP A 98 15.48 -3.22 18.65
CA ASP A 98 14.46 -3.53 19.63
C ASP A 98 14.67 -2.80 20.97
N LEU A 99 13.69 -2.93 21.88
CA LEU A 99 13.72 -2.31 23.20
C LEU A 99 14.85 -2.81 24.12
N LYS A 100 15.52 -3.90 23.76
CA LYS A 100 16.68 -4.45 24.46
C LYS A 100 18.00 -4.02 23.84
N GLY A 101 17.94 -3.24 22.74
CA GLY A 101 19.10 -2.79 21.98
C GLY A 101 19.60 -3.80 20.95
N VAL A 102 18.90 -4.90 20.71
CA VAL A 102 19.24 -5.88 19.67
C VAL A 102 18.84 -5.34 18.32
N ILE A 103 19.75 -5.44 17.35
CA ILE A 103 19.51 -5.01 15.96
C ILE A 103 19.00 -6.20 15.14
N HIS A 104 17.87 -6.04 14.50
CA HIS A 104 17.23 -7.03 13.65
C HIS A 104 17.31 -6.57 12.19
N PRO A 105 17.73 -7.44 11.24
CA PRO A 105 17.73 -7.14 9.82
C PRO A 105 16.30 -7.11 9.29
N TYR A 106 16.00 -6.06 8.52
CA TYR A 106 14.78 -5.88 7.76
C TYR A 106 15.10 -5.38 6.36
N TYR A 107 14.09 -5.28 5.52
CA TYR A 107 14.17 -4.73 4.17
C TYR A 107 13.00 -3.79 3.94
N CYS A 108 13.25 -2.68 3.31
CA CYS A 108 12.20 -1.88 2.71
C CYS A 108 11.95 -2.44 1.30
N LEU A 109 10.80 -3.05 1.09
CA LEU A 109 10.28 -3.34 -0.24
C LEU A 109 9.73 -2.04 -0.80
N HIS A 110 10.39 -1.45 -1.77
CA HIS A 110 9.93 -0.29 -2.54
C HIS A 110 9.38 -0.81 -3.88
N ILE A 111 8.13 -0.51 -4.16
CA ILE A 111 7.43 -0.89 -5.40
C ILE A 111 7.13 0.34 -6.23
N LEU A 112 7.24 0.23 -7.55
CA LEU A 112 6.75 1.23 -8.48
C LEU A 112 5.35 0.86 -8.96
N PRO A 113 4.58 1.82 -9.49
CA PRO A 113 3.26 1.56 -10.04
C PRO A 113 3.28 0.47 -11.12
N ASN A 114 2.22 -0.30 -11.21
CA ASN A 114 2.00 -1.18 -12.34
C ASN A 114 1.76 -0.36 -13.62
N ASP A 115 1.95 -1.01 -14.75
CA ASP A 115 1.57 -0.44 -16.05
C ASP A 115 0.08 -0.13 -16.09
N TYR A 116 -0.28 1.15 -16.16
CA TYR A 116 -1.67 1.62 -16.21
C TYR A 116 -2.43 1.16 -17.45
N SER A 117 -1.74 0.66 -18.48
CA SER A 117 -2.38 0.11 -19.68
C SER A 117 -3.25 -1.11 -19.42
N ILE A 118 -3.08 -1.76 -18.26
CA ILE A 118 -3.96 -2.87 -17.86
C ILE A 118 -5.30 -2.40 -17.28
N ILE A 119 -5.48 -1.11 -17.02
CA ILE A 119 -6.74 -0.54 -16.54
C ILE A 119 -7.66 -0.26 -17.73
N ASP A 120 -8.88 -0.79 -17.67
CA ASP A 120 -9.95 -0.40 -18.59
C ASP A 120 -10.65 0.84 -18.02
N PHE A 121 -10.14 2.02 -18.38
CA PHE A 121 -10.71 3.30 -17.93
C PHE A 121 -12.14 3.50 -18.42
N ASP A 122 -12.51 2.97 -19.59
CA ASP A 122 -13.87 3.12 -20.13
C ASP A 122 -14.93 2.38 -19.28
N ARG A 123 -14.51 1.36 -18.55
CA ARG A 123 -15.38 0.55 -17.70
C ARG A 123 -15.11 0.73 -16.20
N THR A 124 -13.97 1.29 -15.82
CA THR A 124 -13.67 1.64 -14.43
C THR A 124 -14.64 2.70 -13.94
N ILE A 125 -15.16 2.55 -12.74
CA ILE A 125 -16.12 3.47 -12.15
C ILE A 125 -15.45 4.37 -11.15
N PHE A 126 -15.49 5.67 -11.44
CA PHE A 126 -15.09 6.71 -10.51
C PHE A 126 -16.31 7.46 -9.99
N LYS A 127 -16.22 7.98 -8.77
CA LYS A 127 -17.25 8.80 -8.16
C LYS A 127 -16.69 10.14 -7.73
N LYS A 128 -17.55 11.16 -7.80
CA LYS A 128 -17.22 12.51 -7.37
C LYS A 128 -17.86 12.79 -6.02
N THR A 129 -17.07 13.08 -5.01
CA THR A 129 -17.54 13.41 -3.67
C THR A 129 -17.08 14.79 -3.22
N GLU A 130 -17.89 15.49 -2.42
CA GLU A 130 -17.54 16.77 -1.79
C GLU A 130 -16.78 16.59 -0.46
N GLU A 131 -16.78 15.38 0.06
CA GLU A 131 -16.08 15.07 1.31
C GLU A 131 -14.63 14.69 1.04
N PRO A 132 -13.66 15.32 1.72
CA PRO A 132 -12.29 14.87 1.66
C PRO A 132 -12.24 13.41 2.13
N MET A 133 -11.63 12.54 1.34
CA MET A 133 -11.22 11.24 1.84
C MET A 133 -10.39 11.50 3.08
N LYS A 134 -10.96 11.21 4.25
CA LYS A 134 -10.21 11.28 5.49
C LYS A 134 -9.19 10.16 5.42
N ILE A 135 -7.93 10.55 5.19
CA ILE A 135 -6.76 9.70 4.91
C ILE A 135 -6.42 8.74 6.06
N TRP A 136 -7.27 8.65 7.09
CA TRP A 136 -7.03 7.77 8.24
C TRP A 136 -7.85 6.49 8.12
N PRO A 137 -7.22 5.30 8.16
CA PRO A 137 -7.88 4.00 7.98
C PRO A 137 -9.11 3.80 8.86
N GLU A 138 -9.13 4.36 10.06
CA GLU A 138 -10.24 4.25 11.01
C GLU A 138 -11.49 5.03 10.56
N LEU A 139 -11.36 5.98 9.63
CA LEU A 139 -12.44 6.83 9.12
C LEU A 139 -12.87 6.42 7.69
N ALA A 140 -12.04 5.71 6.95
CA ALA A 140 -12.35 5.21 5.61
C ALA A 140 -13.58 4.27 5.62
N PHE A 141 -13.79 3.52 6.70
CA PHE A 141 -14.96 2.64 6.85
C PHE A 141 -16.27 3.37 7.20
N SER A 142 -16.22 4.61 7.66
CA SER A 142 -17.43 5.35 8.05
C SER A 142 -18.16 6.01 6.88
N ASN A 143 -17.48 6.29 5.77
CA ASN A 143 -18.02 7.04 4.64
C ASN A 143 -18.40 6.18 3.41
N VAL A 144 -18.29 4.86 3.50
CA VAL A 144 -18.64 3.93 2.39
C VAL A 144 -20.07 4.14 1.88
N LYS A 145 -21.01 4.54 2.74
CA LYS A 145 -22.40 4.82 2.32
C LYS A 145 -22.53 6.11 1.52
N GLU A 146 -21.74 7.13 1.82
CA GLU A 146 -21.78 8.43 1.15
C GLU A 146 -21.12 8.32 -0.23
N ILE A 147 -20.01 7.59 -0.33
CA ILE A 147 -19.35 7.30 -1.60
C ILE A 147 -20.27 6.49 -2.52
N LYS A 148 -20.98 5.48 -2.00
CA LYS A 148 -21.91 4.67 -2.82
C LYS A 148 -23.02 5.48 -3.47
N ASN A 149 -23.42 6.61 -2.88
CA ASN A 149 -24.48 7.48 -3.39
C ASN A 149 -23.93 8.69 -4.19
N ALA A 150 -22.62 8.85 -4.26
CA ALA A 150 -22.00 9.92 -5.03
C ALA A 150 -22.21 9.71 -6.54
N PRO A 151 -22.33 10.78 -7.33
CA PRO A 151 -22.50 10.67 -8.77
C PRO A 151 -21.26 10.02 -9.42
N GLU A 152 -21.51 9.10 -10.34
CA GLU A 152 -20.49 8.51 -11.17
C GLU A 152 -19.98 9.55 -12.18
N ILE A 153 -18.68 9.48 -12.46
CA ILE A 153 -18.02 10.26 -13.49
C ILE A 153 -17.24 9.34 -14.42
N GLN A 154 -17.22 9.70 -15.70
CA GLN A 154 -16.44 8.99 -16.69
C GLN A 154 -15.06 9.61 -16.77
N ILE A 155 -14.02 8.80 -16.62
CA ILE A 155 -12.63 9.14 -16.81
C ILE A 155 -12.05 8.19 -17.86
N LYS A 156 -11.41 8.74 -18.89
CA LYS A 156 -10.98 7.95 -20.05
C LYS A 156 -9.54 7.48 -19.99
N ASN A 157 -8.73 8.13 -19.19
CA ASN A 157 -7.29 7.83 -19.06
C ASN A 157 -6.72 8.53 -17.82
N LEU A 158 -5.46 8.24 -17.53
CA LEU A 158 -4.75 8.81 -16.38
C LEU A 158 -4.63 10.34 -16.46
N GLU A 159 -4.33 10.91 -17.64
CA GLU A 159 -4.21 12.35 -17.82
C GLU A 159 -5.51 13.11 -17.46
N GLU A 160 -6.67 12.52 -17.81
CA GLU A 160 -7.96 13.09 -17.42
C GLU A 160 -8.20 12.97 -15.90
N LEU A 161 -7.78 11.87 -15.26
CA LEU A 161 -7.86 11.70 -13.81
C LEU A 161 -6.98 12.72 -13.07
N GLU A 162 -5.74 12.89 -13.50
CA GLU A 162 -4.80 13.88 -12.95
C GLU A 162 -5.39 15.30 -13.06
N LYS A 163 -5.92 15.65 -14.22
CA LYS A 163 -6.58 16.95 -14.43
C LYS A 163 -7.76 17.16 -13.49
N TYR A 164 -8.58 16.15 -13.26
CA TYR A 164 -9.66 16.23 -12.28
C TYR A 164 -9.12 16.42 -10.86
N ASN A 165 -8.08 15.72 -10.48
CA ASN A 165 -7.46 15.84 -9.16
C ASN A 165 -6.83 17.24 -8.96
N GLU A 166 -6.22 17.82 -9.97
CA GLU A 166 -5.67 19.19 -9.92
C GLU A 166 -6.77 20.24 -9.83
N GLU A 167 -7.80 20.16 -10.67
CA GLU A 167 -8.87 21.15 -10.77
C GLU A 167 -9.72 21.21 -9.49
N PHE A 168 -9.86 20.07 -8.79
CA PHE A 168 -10.77 19.92 -7.66
C PHE A 168 -10.07 19.80 -6.31
N SER A 169 -8.77 20.04 -6.23
CA SER A 169 -7.89 19.80 -5.07
C SER A 169 -8.31 20.41 -3.72
N HIS A 170 -9.41 21.19 -3.65
CA HIS A 170 -9.84 21.85 -2.42
C HIS A 170 -11.28 21.57 -1.98
N LYS A 171 -12.13 20.95 -2.80
CA LYS A 171 -13.55 20.75 -2.45
C LYS A 171 -14.20 19.48 -3.01
N LEU A 172 -13.62 18.89 -4.03
CA LEU A 172 -14.17 17.71 -4.68
C LEU A 172 -13.08 16.67 -4.83
N TYR A 173 -13.41 15.44 -4.59
CA TYR A 173 -12.48 14.32 -4.68
C TYR A 173 -13.03 13.32 -5.67
N VAL A 174 -12.16 12.83 -6.53
CA VAL A 174 -12.43 11.66 -7.35
C VAL A 174 -12.04 10.43 -6.53
N VAL A 175 -12.95 9.51 -6.39
CA VAL A 175 -12.76 8.28 -5.63
C VAL A 175 -13.01 7.10 -6.56
N LEU A 176 -12.12 6.13 -6.54
CA LEU A 176 -12.33 4.85 -7.20
C LEU A 176 -13.48 4.09 -6.52
N ASP A 177 -14.47 3.65 -7.29
CA ASP A 177 -15.55 2.78 -6.81
C ASP A 177 -15.38 1.35 -7.31
N VAL A 178 -15.09 1.16 -8.61
CA VAL A 178 -14.80 -0.15 -9.19
C VAL A 178 -13.64 -0.04 -10.18
N LEU A 179 -12.56 -0.73 -9.91
CA LEU A 179 -11.41 -0.87 -10.80
C LEU A 179 -11.62 -2.06 -11.74
N ARG A 180 -11.55 -1.83 -13.04
CA ARG A 180 -11.59 -2.89 -14.04
C ARG A 180 -10.27 -3.04 -14.75
N ILE A 181 -9.75 -4.26 -14.76
CA ILE A 181 -8.41 -4.56 -15.28
C ILE A 181 -8.44 -5.72 -16.28
N HIS A 182 -7.55 -5.62 -17.27
CA HIS A 182 -7.15 -6.70 -18.16
C HIS A 182 -5.90 -7.42 -17.64
N ASP A 183 -5.55 -8.55 -18.22
CA ASP A 183 -4.29 -9.26 -17.98
C ASP A 183 -3.96 -9.48 -16.48
N HIS A 184 -4.98 -9.66 -15.68
CA HIS A 184 -4.90 -9.81 -14.23
C HIS A 184 -3.95 -10.93 -13.77
N GLU A 185 -3.66 -11.93 -14.62
CA GLU A 185 -2.73 -13.02 -14.30
C GLU A 185 -1.25 -12.60 -14.37
N LYS A 186 -0.99 -11.40 -14.87
CA LYS A 186 0.38 -10.88 -15.03
C LYS A 186 1.02 -10.58 -13.68
N TYR A 187 0.23 -10.19 -12.67
CA TYR A 187 0.72 -9.77 -11.37
C TYR A 187 -0.02 -10.45 -10.21
N ASP A 188 0.71 -10.82 -9.16
CA ASP A 188 0.15 -11.21 -7.86
C ASP A 188 -0.12 -10.00 -6.96
N MET A 189 0.49 -8.84 -7.27
CA MET A 189 0.35 -7.59 -6.53
C MET A 189 0.12 -6.45 -7.51
N LEU A 190 -0.84 -5.57 -7.18
CA LEU A 190 -1.20 -4.40 -7.97
C LEU A 190 -1.05 -3.13 -7.10
N TYR A 191 -0.48 -2.10 -7.70
CA TYR A 191 -0.28 -0.79 -7.09
C TYR A 191 -0.48 0.31 -8.12
N PHE A 192 -1.47 1.18 -7.92
CA PHE A 192 -1.84 2.27 -8.81
C PHE A 192 -2.09 3.54 -7.98
N PRO A 193 -1.05 4.21 -7.48
CA PRO A 193 -1.18 5.32 -6.54
C PRO A 193 -1.97 6.51 -7.08
N ASP A 194 -1.95 6.75 -8.41
CA ASP A 194 -2.70 7.83 -9.04
C ASP A 194 -4.20 7.52 -9.16
N VAL A 195 -4.58 6.24 -9.10
CA VAL A 195 -5.98 5.78 -9.20
C VAL A 195 -6.58 5.53 -7.83
N ASP A 196 -5.83 4.93 -6.93
CA ASP A 196 -6.23 4.68 -5.55
C ASP A 196 -5.05 4.85 -4.60
N VAL A 197 -5.04 5.98 -3.92
CA VAL A 197 -3.90 6.47 -3.14
C VAL A 197 -3.46 5.44 -2.09
N SER A 198 -2.18 5.09 -2.12
CA SER A 198 -1.49 4.23 -1.14
C SER A 198 -2.10 2.83 -0.96
N THR A 199 -2.98 2.39 -1.86
CA THR A 199 -3.60 1.06 -1.75
C THR A 199 -2.82 0.02 -2.56
N VAL A 200 -2.44 -1.06 -1.88
CA VAL A 200 -1.83 -2.23 -2.51
C VAL A 200 -2.85 -3.36 -2.54
N TYR A 201 -3.11 -3.88 -3.73
CA TYR A 201 -3.99 -5.02 -3.93
C TYR A 201 -3.19 -6.28 -4.22
N ILE A 202 -3.66 -7.41 -3.72
CA ILE A 202 -3.04 -8.71 -3.98
C ILE A 202 -4.07 -9.72 -4.46
N SER A 203 -3.62 -10.66 -5.29
CA SER A 203 -4.44 -11.77 -5.76
C SER A 203 -4.91 -12.67 -4.60
N GLU A 204 -6.04 -13.34 -4.77
CA GLU A 204 -6.53 -14.33 -3.81
C GLU A 204 -5.50 -15.44 -3.57
N ASN A 205 -4.75 -15.81 -4.60
CA ASN A 205 -3.68 -16.80 -4.48
C ASN A 205 -2.60 -16.31 -3.50
N LEU A 206 -2.07 -15.10 -3.70
CA LEU A 206 -1.06 -14.52 -2.81
C LEU A 206 -1.61 -14.35 -1.39
N ALA A 207 -2.85 -13.87 -1.24
CA ALA A 207 -3.48 -13.74 0.07
C ALA A 207 -3.59 -15.09 0.81
N ASN A 208 -3.95 -16.17 0.12
CA ASN A 208 -4.03 -17.50 0.69
C ASN A 208 -2.64 -18.05 1.07
N MET A 209 -1.62 -17.80 0.26
CA MET A 209 -0.24 -18.17 0.56
C MET A 209 0.28 -17.44 1.81
N LEU A 210 0.06 -16.12 1.93
CA LEU A 210 0.44 -15.34 3.12
C LEU A 210 -0.23 -15.86 4.40
N LYS A 211 -1.52 -16.23 4.30
CA LYS A 211 -2.26 -16.87 5.42
C LYS A 211 -1.70 -18.24 5.79
N ALA A 212 -1.41 -19.08 4.79
CA ALA A 212 -0.85 -20.43 5.01
C ALA A 212 0.52 -20.37 5.69
N GLU A 213 1.34 -19.41 5.28
CA GLU A 213 2.66 -19.13 5.88
C GLU A 213 2.56 -18.43 7.23
N LYS A 214 1.37 -18.01 7.66
CA LYS A 214 1.14 -17.29 8.92
C LYS A 214 2.03 -16.06 9.04
N ILE A 215 2.15 -15.29 7.97
CA ILE A 215 2.87 -14.03 7.97
C ILE A 215 2.18 -13.07 8.93
N THR A 216 2.96 -12.44 9.81
CA THR A 216 2.49 -11.53 10.85
C THR A 216 2.74 -10.06 10.50
N GLY A 217 1.96 -9.16 11.08
CA GLY A 217 2.08 -7.71 10.84
C GLY A 217 1.34 -7.23 9.60
N ILE A 218 0.51 -8.06 8.97
CA ILE A 218 -0.30 -7.71 7.80
C ILE A 218 -1.80 -7.74 8.11
N GLY A 219 -2.55 -6.85 7.45
CA GLY A 219 -4.00 -6.88 7.32
C GLY A 219 -4.40 -7.32 5.91
N LEU A 220 -5.31 -8.26 5.79
CA LEU A 220 -5.84 -8.75 4.52
C LEU A 220 -7.34 -8.53 4.50
N TYR A 221 -7.78 -7.56 3.72
CA TYR A 221 -9.19 -7.16 3.62
C TYR A 221 -9.75 -7.56 2.26
N PRO A 222 -10.82 -8.39 2.20
CA PRO A 222 -11.47 -8.70 0.94
C PRO A 222 -11.86 -7.42 0.20
N CYS A 223 -11.58 -7.37 -1.09
CA CYS A 223 -11.90 -6.24 -1.95
C CYS A 223 -12.84 -6.71 -3.04
N ASP A 224 -14.06 -6.18 -3.03
CA ASP A 224 -15.06 -6.47 -4.06
C ASP A 224 -15.04 -5.40 -5.16
N ASP A 225 -14.15 -4.41 -5.06
CA ASP A 225 -14.09 -3.23 -5.91
C ASP A 225 -13.14 -3.43 -7.13
N ILE A 226 -12.59 -4.64 -7.31
CA ILE A 226 -11.78 -5.00 -8.49
C ILE A 226 -12.46 -6.09 -9.28
N GLU A 227 -12.72 -5.79 -10.53
CA GLU A 227 -13.31 -6.72 -11.49
C GLU A 227 -12.31 -7.02 -12.62
N ASN A 228 -12.15 -8.32 -12.92
CA ASN A 228 -11.36 -8.76 -14.06
C ASN A 228 -12.24 -8.79 -15.30
N LEU A 229 -11.71 -8.26 -16.38
CA LEU A 229 -12.31 -8.38 -17.70
C LEU A 229 -11.77 -9.64 -18.40
N GLU A 230 -12.65 -10.42 -18.98
CA GLU A 230 -12.31 -11.57 -19.83
C GLU A 230 -11.77 -11.14 -21.20
#